data_74c2f290632004fa980147e1fc5ee3e5
#
_entry.id   74c2f290632004fa980147e1fc5ee3e5
#
_cell.length_a   1.000
_cell.length_b   1.000
_cell.length_c   1.000
_cell.angle_alpha   90.00
_cell.angle_beta   90.00
_cell.angle_gamma   90.00
#
_symmetry.space_group_name_H-M   'P 1'
#
loop_
_entity.id
_entity.type
_entity.pdbx_description
1 polymer ?
#
loop_
_entity_poly.entity_id
_entity_poly.type
_entity_poly.pdbx_seq_one_letter_code
_entity_poly.pdbx_strand_id
1 'polypeptide(L)'
;LYIIFGAILLLNTLQQSGAIHAIRQGFSDITPDRRIQVIIIAWLFGSFIEGSAGFGTPAAVAVPLMVGLGFPAMAAVVAGMIIQSTPVSFGAMGTPILVGVNTGLSADPAMAAYAAQLGYAEWDQFLAFLGTKIALLHAITGTFIPLLVTGVMTRFFGKKRTFADGFKVWKFALFAAFSMTVPYIIVANTLGPEFPSMFGGLIGLAIVVSAARAGFLIPKGDDVWDFPERGEWDSEWTGALQPKFDMDNTERASMGIIRAWSPYLVVAALLVITRLRALNLEAILRDSNPFVTWSWPQIFGSDITASFQPLW
;
A
#
# COMPACT_ATOMS: atom_id res chain seq x y z
N LEU A 1 2.57 -1.06 17.82
CA LEU A 1 1.26 -1.22 18.47
C LEU A 1 0.29 -0.09 18.11
N TYR A 2 0.70 1.19 18.20
CA TYR A 2 -0.17 2.34 17.93
C TYR A 2 -0.72 2.36 16.50
N ILE A 3 0.13 2.12 15.51
CA ILE A 3 -0.24 2.06 14.09
C ILE A 3 -1.22 0.90 13.82
N ILE A 4 -0.94 -0.26 14.41
CA ILE A 4 -1.81 -1.45 14.27
C ILE A 4 -3.17 -1.17 14.89
N PHE A 5 -3.21 -0.54 16.07
CA PHE A 5 -4.45 -0.13 16.72
C PHE A 5 -5.25 0.85 15.85
N GLY A 6 -4.59 1.87 15.31
CA GLY A 6 -5.21 2.83 14.38
C GLY A 6 -5.75 2.18 13.12
N ALA A 7 -5.01 1.24 12.52
CA ALA A 7 -5.44 0.50 11.35
C ALA A 7 -6.67 -0.39 11.64
N ILE A 8 -6.68 -1.09 12.79
CA ILE A 8 -7.82 -1.91 13.22
C ILE A 8 -9.04 -1.03 13.53
N LEU A 9 -8.83 0.10 14.21
CA LEU A 9 -9.91 1.06 14.51
C LEU A 9 -10.51 1.61 13.22
N LEU A 10 -9.69 2.02 12.26
CA LEU A 10 -10.14 2.48 10.94
C LEU A 10 -10.94 1.40 10.23
N LEU A 11 -10.41 0.17 10.18
CA LEU A 11 -11.08 -0.96 9.55
C LEU A 11 -12.47 -1.22 10.18
N ASN A 12 -12.54 -1.31 11.52
CA ASN A 12 -13.79 -1.52 12.23
C ASN A 12 -14.79 -0.38 11.99
N THR A 13 -14.31 0.88 11.96
CA THR A 13 -15.15 2.04 11.65
C THR A 13 -15.71 1.96 10.23
N LEU A 14 -14.90 1.60 9.25
CA LEU A 14 -15.33 1.42 7.86
C LEU A 14 -16.32 0.26 7.71
N GLN A 15 -16.15 -0.82 8.48
CA GLN A 15 -17.08 -1.95 8.52
C GLN A 15 -18.40 -1.53 9.14
N GLN A 16 -18.37 -0.90 10.32
CA GLN A 16 -19.58 -0.49 11.06
C GLN A 16 -20.37 0.59 10.32
N SER A 17 -19.70 1.51 9.64
CA SER A 17 -20.33 2.56 8.85
C SER A 17 -20.91 2.09 7.51
N GLY A 18 -20.64 0.85 7.08
CA GLY A 18 -21.00 0.36 5.75
C GLY A 18 -20.10 0.86 4.62
N ALA A 19 -19.04 1.62 4.92
CA ALA A 19 -18.11 2.14 3.92
C ALA A 19 -17.41 1.02 3.14
N ILE A 20 -17.03 -0.08 3.81
CA ILE A 20 -16.42 -1.24 3.14
C ILE A 20 -17.39 -1.83 2.11
N HIS A 21 -18.68 -1.88 2.40
CA HIS A 21 -19.67 -2.38 1.44
C HIS A 21 -19.72 -1.50 0.18
N ALA A 22 -19.74 -0.18 0.33
CA ALA A 22 -19.73 0.75 -0.79
C ALA A 22 -18.42 0.70 -1.60
N ILE A 23 -17.27 0.59 -0.94
CA ILE A 23 -15.96 0.42 -1.58
C ILE A 23 -15.93 -0.90 -2.36
N ARG A 24 -16.39 -1.98 -1.74
CA ARG A 24 -16.50 -3.31 -2.34
C ARG A 24 -17.39 -3.30 -3.59
N GLN A 25 -18.56 -2.71 -3.52
CA GLN A 25 -19.46 -2.58 -4.68
C GLN A 25 -18.78 -1.79 -5.79
N GLY A 26 -18.09 -0.68 -5.47
CA GLY A 26 -17.34 0.10 -6.44
C GLY A 26 -16.25 -0.68 -7.17
N PHE A 27 -15.59 -1.65 -6.51
CA PHE A 27 -14.62 -2.54 -7.17
C PHE A 27 -15.28 -3.67 -7.96
N SER A 28 -16.37 -4.25 -7.44
CA SER A 28 -17.13 -5.30 -8.16
C SER A 28 -17.72 -4.78 -9.46
N ASP A 29 -18.15 -3.53 -9.50
CA ASP A 29 -18.71 -2.88 -10.68
C ASP A 29 -17.66 -2.59 -11.77
N ILE A 30 -16.36 -2.67 -11.44
CA ILE A 30 -15.29 -2.45 -12.43
C ILE A 30 -15.12 -3.70 -13.31
N THR A 31 -15.01 -4.88 -12.71
CA THR A 31 -14.83 -6.15 -13.43
C THR A 31 -15.12 -7.34 -12.51
N PRO A 32 -15.70 -8.43 -13.02
CA PRO A 32 -15.84 -9.67 -12.28
C PRO A 32 -14.53 -10.48 -12.21
N ASP A 33 -13.52 -10.19 -13.04
CA ASP A 33 -12.27 -10.95 -13.11
C ASP A 33 -11.39 -10.70 -11.88
N ARG A 34 -11.14 -11.73 -11.09
CA ARG A 34 -10.36 -11.64 -9.84
C ARG A 34 -8.90 -11.29 -10.06
N ARG A 35 -8.34 -11.62 -11.21
CA ARG A 35 -6.95 -11.25 -11.57
C ARG A 35 -6.82 -9.74 -11.75
N ILE A 36 -7.82 -9.12 -12.35
CA ILE A 36 -7.88 -7.67 -12.50
C ILE A 36 -8.14 -6.99 -11.15
N GLN A 37 -9.07 -7.54 -10.35
CA GLN A 37 -9.37 -7.02 -9.02
C GLN A 37 -8.14 -7.03 -8.11
N VAL A 38 -7.36 -8.13 -8.09
CA VAL A 38 -6.15 -8.20 -7.26
C VAL A 38 -5.10 -7.17 -7.67
N ILE A 39 -4.94 -6.90 -8.97
CA ILE A 39 -4.03 -5.85 -9.45
C ILE A 39 -4.49 -4.48 -8.96
N ILE A 40 -5.78 -4.16 -9.08
CA ILE A 40 -6.31 -2.86 -8.66
C ILE A 40 -6.23 -2.71 -7.13
N ILE A 41 -6.66 -3.72 -6.38
CA ILE A 41 -6.81 -3.64 -4.92
C ILE A 41 -5.48 -3.89 -4.22
N ALA A 42 -4.82 -5.01 -4.50
CA ALA A 42 -3.57 -5.32 -3.82
C ALA A 42 -2.44 -4.44 -4.33
N TRP A 43 -2.19 -4.38 -5.64
CA TRP A 43 -1.06 -3.66 -6.21
C TRP A 43 -1.23 -2.13 -6.11
N LEU A 44 -2.23 -1.55 -6.75
CA LEU A 44 -2.35 -0.09 -6.85
C LEU A 44 -2.84 0.55 -5.55
N PHE A 45 -3.97 0.07 -5.03
CA PHE A 45 -4.51 0.59 -3.78
C PHE A 45 -3.60 0.25 -2.60
N GLY A 46 -3.06 -0.98 -2.56
CA GLY A 46 -2.08 -1.37 -1.55
C GLY A 46 -0.82 -0.50 -1.58
N SER A 47 -0.29 -0.16 -2.76
CA SER A 47 0.87 0.73 -2.89
C SER A 47 0.58 2.14 -2.41
N PHE A 48 -0.62 2.67 -2.69
CA PHE A 48 -1.07 3.95 -2.15
C PHE A 48 -1.13 3.94 -0.62
N ILE A 49 -1.72 2.89 -0.04
CA ILE A 49 -1.80 2.72 1.42
C ILE A 49 -0.41 2.57 2.04
N GLU A 50 0.48 1.78 1.43
CA GLU A 50 1.87 1.63 1.91
C GLU A 50 2.60 2.97 1.88
N GLY A 51 2.50 3.72 0.79
CA GLY A 51 3.08 5.05 0.68
C GLY A 51 2.57 6.01 1.75
N SER A 52 1.29 5.94 2.07
CA SER A 52 0.63 6.84 3.04
C SER A 52 0.93 6.46 4.48
N ALA A 53 0.80 5.18 4.85
CA ALA A 53 0.85 4.73 6.24
C ALA A 53 2.03 3.80 6.55
N GLY A 54 2.54 3.06 5.56
CA GLY A 54 3.66 2.12 5.73
C GLY A 54 3.38 0.96 6.68
N PHE A 55 4.45 0.35 7.19
CA PHE A 55 4.45 -0.61 8.29
C PHE A 55 3.49 -1.81 8.12
N GLY A 56 3.30 -2.28 6.87
CA GLY A 56 2.41 -3.41 6.60
C GLY A 56 0.92 -3.06 6.62
N THR A 57 0.55 -1.79 6.65
CA THR A 57 -0.84 -1.33 6.61
C THR A 57 -1.64 -1.87 5.40
N PRO A 58 -1.04 -2.07 4.19
CA PRO A 58 -1.76 -2.71 3.10
C PRO A 58 -2.33 -4.09 3.46
N ALA A 59 -1.57 -4.90 4.21
CA ALA A 59 -2.07 -6.19 4.68
C ALA A 59 -3.27 -6.03 5.63
N ALA A 60 -3.25 -5.02 6.50
CA ALA A 60 -4.34 -4.76 7.43
C ALA A 60 -5.62 -4.21 6.75
N VAL A 61 -5.49 -3.57 5.58
CA VAL A 61 -6.61 -2.87 4.91
C VAL A 61 -7.06 -3.60 3.63
N ALA A 62 -6.13 -3.90 2.71
CA ALA A 62 -6.47 -4.51 1.43
C ALA A 62 -6.84 -5.99 1.56
N VAL A 63 -6.24 -6.73 2.49
CA VAL A 63 -6.55 -8.15 2.70
C VAL A 63 -8.00 -8.36 3.16
N PRO A 64 -8.50 -7.71 4.22
CA PRO A 64 -9.91 -7.83 4.59
C PRO A 64 -10.87 -7.37 3.47
N LEU A 65 -10.49 -6.34 2.72
CA LEU A 65 -11.27 -5.89 1.58
C LEU A 65 -11.39 -6.98 0.50
N MET A 66 -10.28 -7.63 0.14
CA MET A 66 -10.28 -8.76 -0.81
C MET A 66 -11.10 -9.94 -0.29
N VAL A 67 -10.95 -10.31 0.98
CA VAL A 67 -11.78 -11.37 1.61
C VAL A 67 -13.25 -11.00 1.54
N GLY A 68 -13.58 -9.76 1.83
CA GLY A 68 -14.93 -9.22 1.68
C GLY A 68 -15.46 -9.32 0.24
N LEU A 69 -14.62 -9.20 -0.78
CA LEU A 69 -14.95 -9.40 -2.19
C LEU A 69 -15.12 -10.87 -2.58
N GLY A 70 -14.77 -11.81 -1.71
CA GLY A 70 -14.91 -13.25 -1.95
C GLY A 70 -13.61 -13.95 -2.33
N PHE A 71 -12.46 -13.31 -2.12
CA PHE A 71 -11.17 -14.01 -2.22
C PHE A 71 -11.00 -14.98 -1.07
N PRO A 72 -10.38 -16.16 -1.28
CA PRO A 72 -9.91 -16.98 -0.18
C PRO A 72 -8.96 -16.19 0.73
N ALA A 73 -9.09 -16.34 2.05
CA ALA A 73 -8.32 -15.54 3.01
C ALA A 73 -6.80 -15.67 2.78
N MET A 74 -6.32 -16.89 2.54
CA MET A 74 -4.91 -17.15 2.25
C MET A 74 -4.46 -16.49 0.94
N ALA A 75 -5.28 -16.54 -0.12
CA ALA A 75 -4.98 -15.87 -1.39
C ALA A 75 -4.86 -14.36 -1.21
N ALA A 76 -5.77 -13.77 -0.43
CA ALA A 76 -5.74 -12.34 -0.11
C ALA A 76 -4.48 -11.95 0.69
N VAL A 77 -4.09 -12.76 1.69
CA VAL A 77 -2.87 -12.53 2.48
C VAL A 77 -1.64 -12.63 1.60
N VAL A 78 -1.51 -13.69 0.81
CA VAL A 78 -0.36 -13.90 -0.11
C VAL A 78 -0.24 -12.72 -1.08
N ALA A 79 -1.33 -12.31 -1.71
CA ALA A 79 -1.33 -11.14 -2.59
C ALA A 79 -0.90 -9.87 -1.83
N GLY A 80 -1.52 -9.59 -0.67
CA GLY A 80 -1.23 -8.42 0.16
C GLY A 80 0.21 -8.35 0.66
N MET A 81 0.88 -9.48 0.84
CA MET A 81 2.30 -9.53 1.22
C MET A 81 3.23 -9.33 0.03
N ILE A 82 2.95 -9.96 -1.11
CA ILE A 82 3.80 -9.85 -2.30
C ILE A 82 3.89 -8.41 -2.79
N ILE A 83 2.78 -7.69 -2.80
CA ILE A 83 2.74 -6.34 -3.38
C ILE A 83 3.55 -5.30 -2.59
N GLN A 84 3.84 -5.55 -1.33
CA GLN A 84 4.63 -4.63 -0.51
C GLN A 84 6.08 -4.51 -0.96
N SER A 85 6.57 -5.46 -1.75
CA SER A 85 7.95 -5.50 -2.26
C SER A 85 8.38 -4.25 -3.03
N THR A 86 7.47 -3.54 -3.67
CA THR A 86 7.78 -2.36 -4.47
C THR A 86 7.61 -1.03 -3.73
N PRO A 87 6.48 -0.80 -3.02
CA PRO A 87 6.26 0.50 -2.37
C PRO A 87 7.01 0.66 -1.04
N VAL A 88 7.52 -0.43 -0.43
CA VAL A 88 8.02 -0.47 0.95
C VAL A 88 9.12 0.55 1.26
N SER A 89 10.07 0.76 0.35
CA SER A 89 11.18 1.70 0.59
C SER A 89 10.73 3.16 0.71
N PHE A 90 9.55 3.47 0.19
CA PHE A 90 8.92 4.79 0.29
C PHE A 90 7.60 4.73 1.07
N GLY A 91 7.43 3.68 1.88
CA GLY A 91 6.31 3.54 2.81
C GLY A 91 6.38 4.58 3.92
N ALA A 92 5.23 4.87 4.56
CA ALA A 92 5.11 5.88 5.60
C ALA A 92 5.83 7.19 5.23
N MET A 93 5.52 7.73 4.07
CA MET A 93 6.11 8.99 3.54
C MET A 93 7.65 8.93 3.49
N GLY A 94 8.22 7.82 2.99
CA GLY A 94 9.66 7.69 2.80
C GLY A 94 10.47 7.41 4.06
N THR A 95 9.82 7.05 5.17
CA THR A 95 10.50 6.75 6.44
C THR A 95 11.68 5.78 6.30
N PRO A 96 11.62 4.69 5.50
CA PRO A 96 12.78 3.82 5.33
C PRO A 96 14.00 4.52 4.76
N ILE A 97 13.83 5.47 3.85
CA ILE A 97 14.94 6.26 3.28
C ILE A 97 15.33 7.37 4.25
N LEU A 98 14.36 8.19 4.69
CA LEU A 98 14.63 9.41 5.46
C LEU A 98 15.13 9.12 6.88
N VAL A 99 14.73 7.99 7.45
CA VAL A 99 15.17 7.58 8.80
C VAL A 99 16.13 6.41 8.71
N GLY A 100 15.76 5.30 8.09
CA GLY A 100 16.55 4.08 8.07
C GLY A 100 17.89 4.25 7.36
N VAL A 101 17.85 4.62 6.07
CA VAL A 101 19.08 4.83 5.27
C VAL A 101 19.86 6.02 5.79
N ASN A 102 19.18 7.13 6.11
CA ASN A 102 19.81 8.31 6.65
C ASN A 102 20.59 7.99 7.94
N THR A 103 19.94 7.39 8.93
CA THR A 103 20.61 7.07 10.22
C THR A 103 21.78 6.09 10.03
N GLY A 104 21.62 5.13 9.10
CA GLY A 104 22.68 4.14 8.84
C GLY A 104 23.90 4.71 8.15
N LEU A 105 23.76 5.72 7.29
CA LEU A 105 24.85 6.27 6.49
C LEU A 105 25.41 7.58 7.03
N SER A 106 24.61 8.45 7.64
CA SER A 106 25.04 9.79 8.08
C SER A 106 26.05 9.77 9.22
N ALA A 107 26.11 8.67 9.98
CA ALA A 107 27.06 8.50 11.07
C ALA A 107 28.49 8.17 10.58
N ASP A 108 28.66 7.78 9.32
CA ASP A 108 29.97 7.40 8.75
C ASP A 108 30.60 8.59 8.00
N PRO A 109 31.76 9.15 8.48
CA PRO A 109 32.45 10.25 7.79
C PRO A 109 32.85 9.89 6.35
N ALA A 110 33.10 8.61 6.06
CA ALA A 110 33.44 8.15 4.71
C ALA A 110 32.29 8.35 3.73
N MET A 111 31.05 8.26 4.20
CA MET A 111 29.87 8.49 3.37
C MET A 111 29.69 9.96 3.00
N ALA A 112 29.96 10.88 3.93
CA ALA A 112 29.96 12.31 3.63
C ALA A 112 31.03 12.68 2.59
N ALA A 113 32.23 12.11 2.73
CA ALA A 113 33.33 12.29 1.75
C ALA A 113 32.96 11.71 0.37
N TYR A 114 32.31 10.55 0.35
CA TYR A 114 31.84 9.92 -0.89
C TYR A 114 30.75 10.76 -1.58
N ALA A 115 29.77 11.29 -0.82
CA ALA A 115 28.76 12.18 -1.34
C ALA A 115 29.38 13.43 -2.00
N ALA A 116 30.37 14.04 -1.34
CA ALA A 116 31.10 15.18 -1.87
C ALA A 116 31.90 14.84 -3.15
N GLN A 117 32.52 13.66 -3.24
CA GLN A 117 33.17 13.17 -4.47
C GLN A 117 32.20 13.00 -5.64
N LEU A 118 30.96 12.64 -5.37
CA LEU A 118 29.91 12.55 -6.38
C LEU A 118 29.29 13.91 -6.75
N GLY A 119 29.76 15.02 -6.13
CA GLY A 119 29.31 16.37 -6.41
C GLY A 119 28.09 16.83 -5.60
N TYR A 120 27.71 16.10 -4.56
CA TYR A 120 26.63 16.49 -3.65
C TYR A 120 27.21 17.29 -2.47
N ALA A 121 26.95 18.60 -2.46
CA ALA A 121 27.39 19.49 -1.39
C ALA A 121 26.57 19.30 -0.10
N GLU A 122 25.29 19.01 -0.25
CA GLU A 122 24.36 18.83 0.85
C GLU A 122 23.96 17.37 0.99
N TRP A 123 23.91 16.87 2.23
CA TRP A 123 23.53 15.49 2.54
C TRP A 123 22.13 15.11 2.05
N ASP A 124 21.18 16.02 2.15
CA ASP A 124 19.81 15.80 1.68
C ASP A 124 19.73 15.56 0.17
N GLN A 125 20.60 16.23 -0.62
CA GLN A 125 20.69 16.00 -2.07
C GLN A 125 21.21 14.59 -2.38
N PHE A 126 22.21 14.13 -1.61
CA PHE A 126 22.72 12.77 -1.74
C PHE A 126 21.67 11.74 -1.33
N LEU A 127 20.91 11.98 -0.27
CA LEU A 127 19.82 11.11 0.17
C LEU A 127 18.71 11.04 -0.88
N ALA A 128 18.35 12.15 -1.51
CA ALA A 128 17.40 12.20 -2.61
C ALA A 128 17.89 11.42 -3.84
N PHE A 129 19.19 11.53 -4.16
CA PHE A 129 19.82 10.72 -5.21
C PHE A 129 19.74 9.23 -4.91
N LEU A 130 20.04 8.80 -3.69
CA LEU A 130 19.89 7.41 -3.27
C LEU A 130 18.43 6.95 -3.40
N GLY A 131 17.49 7.78 -2.96
CA GLY A 131 16.07 7.53 -3.14
C GLY A 131 15.68 7.30 -4.60
N THR A 132 16.19 8.12 -5.52
CA THR A 132 15.95 7.95 -6.96
C THR A 132 16.52 6.63 -7.49
N LYS A 133 17.73 6.22 -7.06
CA LYS A 133 18.33 4.93 -7.44
C LYS A 133 17.52 3.74 -6.93
N ILE A 134 17.05 3.82 -5.69
CA ILE A 134 16.17 2.82 -5.09
C ILE A 134 14.84 2.75 -5.85
N ALA A 135 14.25 3.91 -6.19
CA ALA A 135 13.02 3.96 -6.98
C ALA A 135 13.18 3.29 -8.34
N LEU A 136 14.30 3.49 -9.03
CA LEU A 136 14.57 2.85 -10.32
C LEU A 136 14.65 1.32 -10.19
N LEU A 137 15.37 0.81 -9.18
CA LEU A 137 15.45 -0.63 -8.93
C LEU A 137 14.08 -1.23 -8.62
N HIS A 138 13.31 -0.57 -7.75
CA HIS A 138 11.96 -1.00 -7.41
C HIS A 138 11.01 -0.92 -8.59
N ALA A 139 11.12 0.07 -9.47
CA ALA A 139 10.29 0.18 -10.65
C ALA A 139 10.57 -0.95 -11.66
N ILE A 140 11.84 -1.31 -11.87
CA ILE A 140 12.23 -2.41 -12.75
C ILE A 140 11.65 -3.74 -12.22
N THR A 141 11.91 -4.07 -10.96
CA THR A 141 11.41 -5.31 -10.36
C THR A 141 9.89 -5.27 -10.19
N GLY A 142 9.36 -4.15 -9.75
CA GLY A 142 7.94 -3.90 -9.50
C GLY A 142 7.08 -4.03 -10.75
N THR A 143 7.63 -3.77 -11.93
CA THR A 143 6.92 -3.95 -13.21
C THR A 143 6.41 -5.39 -13.40
N PHE A 144 7.08 -6.38 -12.82
CA PHE A 144 6.69 -7.78 -12.92
C PHE A 144 5.79 -8.25 -11.76
N ILE A 145 5.67 -7.49 -10.68
CA ILE A 145 4.91 -7.91 -9.49
C ILE A 145 3.41 -8.14 -9.77
N PRO A 146 2.68 -7.30 -10.52
CA PRO A 146 1.28 -7.57 -10.85
C PRO A 146 1.09 -8.89 -11.59
N LEU A 147 2.01 -9.22 -12.51
CA LEU A 147 1.99 -10.48 -13.23
C LEU A 147 2.33 -11.67 -12.33
N LEU A 148 3.31 -11.50 -11.43
CA LEU A 148 3.66 -12.52 -10.44
C LEU A 148 2.47 -12.82 -9.52
N VAL A 149 1.79 -11.79 -9.01
CA VAL A 149 0.64 -11.96 -8.12
C VAL A 149 -0.49 -12.73 -8.81
N THR A 150 -0.84 -12.37 -10.05
CA THR A 150 -1.88 -13.07 -10.79
C THR A 150 -1.47 -14.52 -11.08
N GLY A 151 -0.21 -14.76 -11.44
CA GLY A 151 0.33 -16.10 -11.65
C GLY A 151 0.31 -16.98 -10.39
N VAL A 152 0.77 -16.44 -9.26
CA VAL A 152 0.75 -17.12 -7.94
C VAL A 152 -0.70 -17.42 -7.55
N MET A 153 -1.59 -16.44 -7.67
CA MET A 153 -3.00 -16.61 -7.32
C MET A 153 -3.66 -17.73 -8.12
N THR A 154 -3.47 -17.77 -9.44
CA THR A 154 -4.07 -18.81 -10.29
C THR A 154 -3.40 -20.17 -10.12
N ARG A 155 -2.10 -20.21 -9.82
CA ARG A 155 -1.35 -21.46 -9.60
C ARG A 155 -1.74 -22.15 -8.30
N PHE A 156 -1.92 -21.41 -7.23
CA PHE A 156 -2.13 -22.01 -5.91
C PHE A 156 -3.60 -22.03 -5.47
N PHE A 157 -4.41 -21.10 -6.00
CA PHE A 157 -5.81 -20.93 -5.59
C PHE A 157 -6.81 -21.07 -6.75
N GLY A 158 -6.34 -21.41 -7.94
CA GLY A 158 -7.20 -21.62 -9.11
C GLY A 158 -7.62 -23.07 -9.29
N LYS A 159 -8.76 -23.31 -9.92
CA LYS A 159 -9.28 -24.65 -10.22
C LYS A 159 -8.29 -25.49 -11.04
N LYS A 160 -7.64 -24.88 -12.05
CA LYS A 160 -6.66 -25.56 -12.91
C LYS A 160 -5.24 -25.57 -12.32
N ARG A 161 -4.98 -24.85 -11.25
CA ARG A 161 -3.68 -24.73 -10.58
C ARG A 161 -2.51 -24.47 -11.55
N THR A 162 -2.70 -23.52 -12.48
CA THR A 162 -1.70 -23.18 -13.51
C THR A 162 -1.33 -21.70 -13.52
N PHE A 163 -0.06 -21.39 -13.73
CA PHE A 163 0.42 -20.02 -13.96
C PHE A 163 -0.13 -19.42 -15.26
N ALA A 164 -0.41 -20.27 -16.25
CA ALA A 164 -0.87 -19.84 -17.57
C ALA A 164 -2.16 -19.02 -17.49
N ASP A 165 -3.08 -19.35 -16.59
CA ASP A 165 -4.32 -18.60 -16.42
C ASP A 165 -4.07 -17.20 -15.85
N GLY A 166 -3.09 -17.05 -14.95
CA GLY A 166 -2.66 -15.74 -14.44
C GLY A 166 -1.99 -14.88 -15.51
N PHE A 167 -1.19 -15.51 -16.36
CA PHE A 167 -0.45 -14.81 -17.42
C PHE A 167 -1.32 -14.39 -18.60
N LYS A 168 -2.53 -14.89 -18.74
CA LYS A 168 -3.48 -14.40 -19.77
C LYS A 168 -3.75 -12.90 -19.67
N VAL A 169 -3.66 -12.32 -18.48
CA VAL A 169 -3.87 -10.87 -18.26
C VAL A 169 -2.57 -10.04 -18.29
N TRP A 170 -1.48 -10.56 -18.88
CA TRP A 170 -0.18 -9.92 -18.88
C TRP A 170 -0.18 -8.48 -19.43
N LYS A 171 -1.00 -8.20 -20.45
CA LYS A 171 -1.13 -6.85 -21.03
C LYS A 171 -1.69 -5.88 -20.02
N PHE A 172 -2.74 -6.27 -19.29
CA PHE A 172 -3.31 -5.44 -18.24
C PHE A 172 -2.35 -5.31 -17.06
N ALA A 173 -1.68 -6.40 -16.66
CA ALA A 173 -0.71 -6.39 -15.56
C ALA A 173 0.45 -5.42 -15.85
N LEU A 174 1.02 -5.45 -17.06
CA LEU A 174 2.08 -4.50 -17.46
C LEU A 174 1.55 -3.07 -17.59
N PHE A 175 0.35 -2.88 -18.15
CA PHE A 175 -0.28 -1.56 -18.20
C PHE A 175 -0.44 -0.97 -16.79
N ALA A 176 -0.96 -1.75 -15.85
CA ALA A 176 -1.10 -1.33 -14.46
C ALA A 176 0.26 -1.05 -13.80
N ALA A 177 1.25 -1.92 -14.06
CA ALA A 177 2.60 -1.73 -13.55
C ALA A 177 3.21 -0.41 -14.01
N PHE A 178 3.18 -0.12 -15.30
CA PHE A 178 3.72 1.14 -15.83
C PHE A 178 2.92 2.37 -15.39
N SER A 179 1.60 2.23 -15.24
CA SER A 179 0.75 3.30 -14.73
C SER A 179 1.12 3.75 -13.32
N MET A 180 1.75 2.86 -12.52
CA MET A 180 2.28 3.17 -11.19
C MET A 180 3.76 3.51 -11.24
N THR A 181 4.60 2.66 -11.87
CA THR A 181 6.06 2.77 -11.75
C THR A 181 6.64 3.98 -12.47
N VAL A 182 6.00 4.45 -13.56
CA VAL A 182 6.45 5.67 -14.27
C VAL A 182 6.23 6.91 -13.41
N PRO A 183 5.01 7.21 -12.89
CA PRO A 183 4.84 8.32 -11.95
C PRO A 183 5.70 8.17 -10.69
N TYR A 184 5.87 6.96 -10.19
CA TYR A 184 6.70 6.67 -9.02
C TYR A 184 8.17 7.13 -9.22
N ILE A 185 8.79 6.82 -10.37
CA ILE A 185 10.16 7.29 -10.68
C ILE A 185 10.19 8.81 -10.83
N ILE A 186 9.22 9.38 -11.57
CA ILE A 186 9.14 10.82 -11.76
C ILE A 186 9.07 11.54 -10.43
N VAL A 187 8.19 11.08 -9.54
CA VAL A 187 7.99 11.66 -8.20
C VAL A 187 9.25 11.51 -7.35
N ALA A 188 9.92 10.34 -7.37
CA ALA A 188 11.16 10.13 -6.64
C ALA A 188 12.26 11.12 -7.07
N ASN A 189 12.30 11.45 -8.35
CA ASN A 189 13.33 12.35 -8.92
C ASN A 189 12.99 13.84 -8.72
N THR A 190 11.71 14.20 -8.57
CA THR A 190 11.27 15.60 -8.55
C THR A 190 10.84 16.10 -7.17
N LEU A 191 10.17 15.25 -6.39
CA LEU A 191 9.59 15.61 -5.09
C LEU A 191 10.33 15.02 -3.89
N GLY A 192 11.23 14.04 -4.14
CA GLY A 192 11.98 13.39 -3.08
C GLY A 192 11.38 12.05 -2.63
N PRO A 193 12.01 11.41 -1.62
CA PRO A 193 11.67 10.05 -1.22
C PRO A 193 10.35 9.92 -0.43
N GLU A 194 9.72 11.01 -0.05
CA GLU A 194 8.48 11.00 0.72
C GLU A 194 7.27 10.48 -0.07
N PHE A 195 7.22 10.78 -1.37
CA PHE A 195 5.99 10.72 -2.15
C PHE A 195 5.86 9.61 -3.21
N PRO A 196 6.92 8.87 -3.60
CA PRO A 196 6.86 7.98 -4.76
C PRO A 196 5.76 6.93 -4.68
N SER A 197 5.67 6.18 -3.58
CA SER A 197 4.68 5.11 -3.42
C SER A 197 3.27 5.64 -3.33
N MET A 198 3.07 6.76 -2.64
CA MET A 198 1.75 7.36 -2.48
C MET A 198 1.22 7.90 -3.82
N PHE A 199 1.98 8.77 -4.49
CA PHE A 199 1.52 9.34 -5.76
C PHE A 199 1.57 8.33 -6.91
N GLY A 200 2.58 7.46 -6.95
CA GLY A 200 2.62 6.37 -7.93
C GLY A 200 1.38 5.48 -7.81
N GLY A 201 1.03 5.05 -6.60
CA GLY A 201 -0.17 4.26 -6.33
C GLY A 201 -1.47 5.00 -6.68
N LEU A 202 -1.60 6.26 -6.27
CA LEU A 202 -2.82 7.06 -6.49
C LEU A 202 -3.03 7.38 -7.98
N ILE A 203 -1.99 7.82 -8.68
CA ILE A 203 -2.04 8.12 -10.12
C ILE A 203 -2.30 6.83 -10.91
N GLY A 204 -1.56 5.76 -10.58
CA GLY A 204 -1.78 4.44 -11.18
C GLY A 204 -3.20 3.94 -10.99
N LEU A 205 -3.74 4.09 -9.77
CA LEU A 205 -5.13 3.71 -9.46
C LEU A 205 -6.12 4.50 -10.30
N ALA A 206 -5.95 5.83 -10.41
CA ALA A 206 -6.83 6.68 -11.21
C ALA A 206 -6.81 6.28 -12.70
N ILE A 207 -5.62 6.06 -13.27
CA ILE A 207 -5.47 5.65 -14.67
C ILE A 207 -6.09 4.27 -14.91
N VAL A 208 -5.72 3.29 -14.08
CA VAL A 208 -6.12 1.89 -14.30
C VAL A 208 -7.60 1.66 -14.04
N VAL A 209 -8.17 2.27 -13.00
CA VAL A 209 -9.62 2.17 -12.74
C VAL A 209 -10.42 2.83 -13.85
N SER A 210 -9.99 3.98 -14.35
CA SER A 210 -10.64 4.65 -15.48
C SER A 210 -10.58 3.80 -16.75
N ALA A 211 -9.42 3.23 -17.08
CA ALA A 211 -9.23 2.33 -18.20
C ALA A 211 -10.06 1.04 -18.07
N ALA A 212 -10.07 0.45 -16.89
CA ALA A 212 -10.84 -0.76 -16.60
C ALA A 212 -12.34 -0.54 -16.75
N ARG A 213 -12.87 0.58 -16.25
CA ARG A 213 -14.28 0.98 -16.46
C ARG A 213 -14.63 1.20 -17.93
N ALA A 214 -13.68 1.67 -18.73
CA ALA A 214 -13.83 1.77 -20.18
C ALA A 214 -13.70 0.40 -20.89
N GLY A 215 -13.46 -0.69 -20.19
CA GLY A 215 -13.29 -2.04 -20.74
C GLY A 215 -11.92 -2.26 -21.40
N PHE A 216 -10.95 -1.40 -21.15
CA PHE A 216 -9.61 -1.52 -21.75
C PHE A 216 -8.83 -2.68 -21.15
N LEU A 217 -8.43 -3.63 -22.00
CA LEU A 217 -7.71 -4.86 -21.66
C LEU A 217 -8.40 -5.76 -20.61
N ILE A 218 -9.69 -5.59 -20.41
CA ILE A 218 -10.48 -6.42 -19.49
C ILE A 218 -10.94 -7.69 -20.18
N PRO A 219 -10.69 -8.88 -19.58
CA PRO A 219 -11.22 -10.16 -20.07
C PRO A 219 -12.75 -10.14 -20.14
N LYS A 220 -13.31 -10.81 -21.17
CA LYS A 220 -14.76 -10.88 -21.40
C LYS A 220 -15.20 -12.32 -21.64
N GLY A 221 -16.44 -12.63 -21.33
CA GLY A 221 -17.03 -13.95 -21.55
C GLY A 221 -16.27 -15.04 -20.84
N ASP A 222 -15.90 -16.09 -21.57
CA ASP A 222 -15.23 -17.29 -21.04
C ASP A 222 -13.77 -17.04 -20.58
N ASP A 223 -13.17 -15.88 -20.92
CA ASP A 223 -11.84 -15.50 -20.45
C ASP A 223 -11.83 -14.90 -19.05
N VAL A 224 -13.00 -14.56 -18.48
CA VAL A 224 -13.14 -14.11 -17.10
C VAL A 224 -12.75 -15.23 -16.15
N TRP A 225 -11.89 -14.90 -15.19
CA TRP A 225 -11.42 -15.87 -14.22
C TRP A 225 -11.93 -15.57 -12.81
N ASP A 226 -12.39 -16.61 -12.14
CA ASP A 226 -12.76 -16.58 -10.73
C ASP A 226 -12.17 -17.80 -9.99
N PHE A 227 -12.18 -17.75 -8.68
CA PHE A 227 -11.85 -18.87 -7.81
C PHE A 227 -12.88 -20.00 -7.98
N PRO A 228 -12.50 -21.25 -7.65
CA PRO A 228 -13.49 -22.33 -7.54
C PRO A 228 -14.57 -21.98 -6.50
N GLU A 229 -15.68 -22.70 -6.51
CA GLU A 229 -16.73 -22.51 -5.50
C GLU A 229 -16.20 -22.77 -4.10
N ARG A 230 -16.75 -22.07 -3.09
CA ARG A 230 -16.25 -22.15 -1.69
C ARG A 230 -16.22 -23.58 -1.15
N GLY A 231 -17.12 -24.47 -1.61
CA GLY A 231 -17.13 -25.88 -1.22
C GLY A 231 -15.96 -26.69 -1.77
N GLU A 232 -15.27 -26.18 -2.80
CA GLU A 232 -14.09 -26.82 -3.42
C GLU A 232 -12.76 -26.24 -2.84
N TRP A 233 -12.83 -25.30 -1.88
CA TRP A 233 -11.62 -24.72 -1.30
C TRP A 233 -10.94 -25.66 -0.34
N ASP A 234 -9.61 -25.74 -0.43
CA ASP A 234 -8.82 -26.44 0.57
C ASP A 234 -9.03 -25.78 1.96
N SER A 235 -9.06 -26.55 3.02
CA SER A 235 -9.28 -26.07 4.40
C SER A 235 -8.29 -24.98 4.81
N GLU A 236 -7.07 -25.01 4.27
CA GLU A 236 -6.01 -24.04 4.53
C GLU A 236 -6.28 -22.67 3.89
N TRP A 237 -7.15 -22.60 2.88
CA TRP A 237 -7.45 -21.32 2.20
C TRP A 237 -8.34 -20.40 2.99
N THR A 238 -9.13 -20.93 3.91
CA THR A 238 -10.11 -20.14 4.69
C THR A 238 -9.54 -19.55 5.98
N GLY A 239 -8.44 -20.11 6.51
CA GLY A 239 -7.84 -19.70 7.78
C GLY A 239 -8.70 -20.04 9.01
N ALA A 240 -8.09 -19.93 10.19
CA ALA A 240 -8.77 -20.21 11.47
C ALA A 240 -9.75 -19.10 11.90
N LEU A 241 -9.52 -17.87 11.47
CA LEU A 241 -10.39 -16.73 11.73
C LEU A 241 -11.25 -16.48 10.50
N GLN A 242 -12.46 -17.02 10.50
CA GLN A 242 -13.49 -16.54 9.59
C GLN A 242 -13.95 -15.18 10.11
N PRO A 243 -13.61 -14.06 9.44
CA PRO A 243 -14.27 -12.82 9.75
C PRO A 243 -15.76 -13.09 9.54
N LYS A 244 -16.57 -12.94 10.58
CA LYS A 244 -18.03 -12.87 10.42
C LYS A 244 -18.34 -11.57 9.67
N PHE A 245 -18.03 -11.56 8.38
CA PHE A 245 -18.63 -10.59 7.49
C PHE A 245 -20.09 -11.00 7.39
N ASP A 246 -20.95 -10.31 8.11
CA ASP A 246 -22.39 -10.43 7.96
C ASP A 246 -22.73 -10.00 6.54
N MET A 247 -22.68 -10.98 5.61
CA MET A 247 -22.89 -10.79 4.18
C MET A 247 -24.34 -10.42 3.89
N ASP A 248 -25.23 -10.71 4.84
CA ASP A 248 -26.70 -10.57 4.68
C ASP A 248 -27.30 -9.28 5.23
N ASN A 249 -26.50 -8.41 5.85
CA ASN A 249 -27.03 -7.17 6.38
C ASN A 249 -27.19 -6.12 5.25
N THR A 250 -28.09 -6.41 4.32
CA THR A 250 -28.50 -5.55 3.19
C THR A 250 -29.25 -4.28 3.63
N GLU A 251 -29.56 -4.13 4.92
CA GLU A 251 -30.32 -2.99 5.45
C GLU A 251 -29.48 -1.77 5.82
N ARG A 252 -28.15 -1.83 5.70
CA ARG A 252 -27.33 -0.63 5.95
C ARG A 252 -27.42 0.30 4.77
N ALA A 253 -27.88 1.53 5.04
CA ALA A 253 -28.04 2.60 4.07
C ALA A 253 -26.86 2.67 3.10
N SER A 254 -27.14 2.70 1.79
CA SER A 254 -26.12 2.78 0.75
C SER A 254 -25.32 4.08 0.92
N MET A 255 -24.11 3.95 1.44
CA MET A 255 -23.19 5.08 1.53
C MET A 255 -22.63 5.40 0.14
N GLY A 256 -22.65 6.67 -0.26
CA GLY A 256 -22.02 7.09 -1.51
C GLY A 256 -20.50 6.78 -1.53
N ILE A 257 -19.99 6.39 -2.68
CA ILE A 257 -18.58 5.96 -2.86
C ILE A 257 -17.58 7.02 -2.36
N ILE A 258 -17.81 8.31 -2.62
CA ILE A 258 -16.94 9.41 -2.17
C ILE A 258 -16.89 9.47 -0.64
N ARG A 259 -18.03 9.30 0.03
CA ARG A 259 -18.10 9.28 1.49
C ARG A 259 -17.40 8.05 2.07
N ALA A 260 -17.52 6.91 1.40
CA ALA A 260 -16.82 5.68 1.81
C ALA A 260 -15.30 5.81 1.71
N TRP A 261 -14.79 6.54 0.71
CA TRP A 261 -13.36 6.81 0.52
C TRP A 261 -12.82 7.97 1.35
N SER A 262 -13.71 8.80 1.93
CA SER A 262 -13.29 10.02 2.64
C SER A 262 -12.25 9.80 3.75
N PRO A 263 -12.28 8.73 4.58
CA PRO A 263 -11.24 8.53 5.59
C PRO A 263 -9.85 8.35 4.99
N TYR A 264 -9.73 7.63 3.88
CA TYR A 264 -8.46 7.46 3.19
C TYR A 264 -7.97 8.74 2.53
N LEU A 265 -8.89 9.50 1.93
CA LEU A 265 -8.57 10.81 1.33
C LEU A 265 -8.13 11.82 2.40
N VAL A 266 -8.79 11.82 3.57
CA VAL A 266 -8.40 12.68 4.70
C VAL A 266 -7.02 12.31 5.22
N VAL A 267 -6.73 11.02 5.43
CA VAL A 267 -5.40 10.56 5.85
C VAL A 267 -4.35 10.97 4.83
N ALA A 268 -4.58 10.72 3.54
CA ALA A 268 -3.66 11.12 2.48
C ALA A 268 -3.44 12.64 2.45
N ALA A 269 -4.51 13.42 2.54
CA ALA A 269 -4.42 14.88 2.56
C ALA A 269 -3.64 15.40 3.77
N LEU A 270 -3.91 14.87 4.97
CA LEU A 270 -3.18 15.23 6.19
C LEU A 270 -1.69 14.89 6.08
N LEU A 271 -1.36 13.71 5.55
CA LEU A 271 0.03 13.30 5.35
C LEU A 271 0.74 14.23 4.35
N VAL A 272 0.11 14.56 3.22
CA VAL A 272 0.68 15.51 2.26
C VAL A 272 0.87 16.88 2.91
N ILE A 273 -0.18 17.41 3.54
CA ILE A 273 -0.15 18.77 4.14
C ILE A 273 0.95 18.86 5.22
N THR A 274 1.06 17.85 6.08
CA THR A 274 2.07 17.86 7.17
C THR A 274 3.50 17.73 6.66
N ARG A 275 3.72 17.18 5.47
CA ARG A 275 5.04 16.97 4.86
C ARG A 275 5.42 18.02 3.81
N LEU A 276 4.49 18.89 3.41
CA LEU A 276 4.82 20.01 2.52
C LEU A 276 5.78 20.98 3.21
N ARG A 277 7.04 21.01 2.74
CA ARG A 277 8.08 21.92 3.26
C ARG A 277 7.66 23.38 3.23
N ALA A 278 6.85 23.77 2.25
CA ALA A 278 6.31 25.12 2.12
C ALA A 278 5.45 25.56 3.31
N LEU A 279 4.83 24.63 4.04
CA LEU A 279 3.98 24.92 5.19
C LEU A 279 4.71 24.85 6.53
N ASN A 280 5.93 24.31 6.54
CA ASN A 280 6.78 24.13 7.73
C ASN A 280 6.05 23.48 8.94
N LEU A 281 4.97 22.73 8.66
CA LEU A 281 4.15 22.11 9.71
C LEU A 281 4.90 21.01 10.45
N GLU A 282 5.83 20.32 9.78
CA GLU A 282 6.66 19.32 10.42
C GLU A 282 7.51 19.91 11.55
N ALA A 283 8.16 21.06 11.32
CA ALA A 283 8.92 21.75 12.34
C ALA A 283 8.03 22.22 13.49
N ILE A 284 6.86 22.80 13.18
CA ILE A 284 5.88 23.21 14.20
C ILE A 284 5.42 22.03 15.05
N LEU A 285 5.12 20.88 14.44
CA LEU A 285 4.68 19.69 15.16
C LEU A 285 5.80 19.06 16.00
N ARG A 286 7.06 19.18 15.58
CA ARG A 286 8.22 18.70 16.35
C ARG A 286 8.60 19.64 17.51
N ASP A 287 8.63 20.95 17.28
CA ASP A 287 9.15 21.94 18.24
C ASP A 287 8.13 22.37 19.27
N SER A 288 6.84 22.38 18.95
CA SER A 288 5.80 22.96 19.82
C SER A 288 5.22 22.00 20.84
N ASN A 289 5.85 20.83 21.12
CA ASN A 289 5.13 19.78 21.82
C ASN A 289 5.64 19.42 23.21
N PRO A 290 5.25 20.17 24.26
CA PRO A 290 5.40 19.71 25.63
C PRO A 290 4.44 18.53 25.98
N PHE A 291 3.46 18.21 25.13
CA PHE A 291 2.44 17.19 25.41
C PHE A 291 2.78 15.80 24.92
N VAL A 292 3.87 15.60 24.18
CA VAL A 292 4.14 14.35 23.49
C VAL A 292 5.50 13.71 23.83
N THR A 293 6.34 14.36 24.63
CA THR A 293 7.53 13.74 25.20
C THR A 293 7.20 13.10 26.53
N TRP A 294 6.90 11.81 26.51
CA TRP A 294 6.87 11.00 27.74
C TRP A 294 8.24 10.39 27.97
N SER A 295 8.97 10.91 28.95
CA SER A 295 10.15 10.24 29.48
C SER A 295 9.73 9.40 30.69
N TRP A 296 9.88 8.11 30.58
CA TRP A 296 9.81 7.20 31.74
C TRP A 296 11.22 7.00 32.25
N PRO A 297 11.57 7.58 33.41
CA PRO A 297 12.80 7.26 34.06
C PRO A 297 12.67 5.84 34.65
N GLN A 298 13.61 4.99 34.36
CA GLN A 298 13.73 3.63 34.92
C GLN A 298 12.52 2.70 34.69
N ILE A 299 12.51 2.05 33.52
CA ILE A 299 11.52 0.99 33.24
C ILE A 299 11.82 -0.21 34.13
N PHE A 300 10.89 -0.57 35.01
CA PHE A 300 10.99 -1.70 35.95
C PHE A 300 12.22 -1.65 36.88
N GLY A 301 12.69 -0.48 37.25
CA GLY A 301 13.85 -0.36 38.14
C GLY A 301 15.22 -0.63 37.51
N SER A 302 15.25 -0.66 36.18
CA SER A 302 16.47 -0.75 35.40
C SER A 302 16.98 0.66 35.01
N ASP A 303 18.29 0.78 34.65
CA ASP A 303 18.86 2.03 34.15
C ASP A 303 18.40 2.38 32.72
N ILE A 304 17.40 1.69 32.19
CA ILE A 304 16.84 1.93 30.89
C ILE A 304 15.85 3.10 30.95
N THR A 305 16.21 4.21 30.34
CA THR A 305 15.32 5.34 30.09
C THR A 305 14.75 5.25 28.69
N ALA A 306 13.43 5.27 28.53
CA ALA A 306 12.81 5.41 27.22
C ALA A 306 12.15 6.77 27.11
N SER A 307 12.60 7.58 26.15
CA SER A 307 11.87 8.76 25.71
C SER A 307 11.00 8.37 24.51
N PHE A 308 9.71 8.57 24.61
CA PHE A 308 8.78 8.37 23.51
C PHE A 308 8.54 9.73 22.85
N GLN A 309 9.11 9.94 21.68
CA GLN A 309 8.73 11.03 20.78
C GLN A 309 7.91 10.43 19.67
N PRO A 310 6.66 10.84 19.43
CA PRO A 310 5.97 10.47 18.22
C PRO A 310 6.77 11.04 17.04
N LEU A 311 7.26 10.14 16.20
CA LEU A 311 7.79 10.50 14.91
C LEU A 311 6.60 10.83 14.00
N TRP A 312 6.43 12.09 13.71
CA TRP A 312 5.51 12.59 12.70
C TRP A 312 6.17 12.64 11.34
#